data_75d090890f97af1eeb3965b267dccba5
#
_entry.id   75d090890f97af1eeb3965b267dccba5
#
_cell.length_a   1.000
_cell.length_b   1.000
_cell.length_c   1.000
_cell.angle_alpha   90.00
_cell.angle_beta   90.00
_cell.angle_gamma   90.00
#
_symmetry.space_group_name_H-M   'P 1'
#
loop_
_entity.id
_entity.type
_entity.pdbx_description
1 polymer ?
#
loop_
_entity_poly.entity_id
_entity_poly.type
_entity_poly.pdbx_seq_one_letter_code
_entity_poly.pdbx_strand_id
1 'polypeptide(L)'
;MCIRDSLTDLGNTYYYHWGLDHQPVGLVNREAPSDYPAWQGQVMRLIAQKAPVSLAISNDYNADSRTVSITVNSEGTTGTTAGKLQIWLIEDGITAMQTLPGDKFDMEYVHNHVLRAAVNGDWGTDFTIHEGEEKAQTFTYQLDEKWVPENVSVVAFVYTDSGVAQVEKAKVVFTPVAPAE
;
A
#
# COMPACT_ATOMS: atom_id res chain seq x y z
N MET A 1 14.19 8.27 -11.78
CA MET A 1 14.74 6.90 -11.97
C MET A 1 15.01 6.34 -10.59
N CYS A 2 14.22 5.39 -10.18
CA CYS A 2 14.37 4.79 -8.85
C CYS A 2 15.63 3.95 -8.79
N ILE A 3 16.28 3.97 -7.65
CA ILE A 3 17.57 3.38 -7.38
C ILE A 3 17.39 1.89 -7.09
N ARG A 4 18.43 1.12 -7.33
CA ARG A 4 18.45 -0.35 -7.15
C ARG A 4 17.87 -0.83 -5.81
N ASP A 5 18.02 -0.06 -4.72
CA ASP A 5 17.59 -0.47 -3.38
C ASP A 5 16.09 -0.20 -3.11
N SER A 6 15.42 0.61 -3.95
CA SER A 6 13.98 0.86 -3.91
C SER A 6 13.20 0.13 -5.02
N LEU A 7 13.90 -0.48 -5.99
CA LEU A 7 13.28 -1.33 -7.01
C LEU A 7 12.92 -2.67 -6.37
N THR A 8 11.65 -3.02 -6.48
CA THR A 8 11.16 -4.35 -6.11
C THR A 8 10.65 -5.07 -7.35
N ASP A 9 10.70 -6.40 -7.36
CA ASP A 9 10.12 -7.19 -8.46
C ASP A 9 8.63 -6.89 -8.60
N LEU A 10 7.95 -6.69 -7.48
CA LEU A 10 6.54 -6.25 -7.44
C LEU A 10 6.35 -4.90 -8.13
N GLY A 11 7.21 -3.92 -7.85
CA GLY A 11 7.17 -2.60 -8.50
C GLY A 11 7.36 -2.71 -10.01
N ASN A 12 8.28 -3.57 -10.46
CA ASN A 12 8.48 -3.86 -11.87
C ASN A 12 7.24 -4.53 -12.50
N THR A 13 6.63 -5.50 -11.80
CA THR A 13 5.39 -6.17 -12.24
C THR A 13 4.30 -5.14 -12.50
N TYR A 14 4.09 -4.20 -11.60
CA TYR A 14 3.11 -3.12 -11.77
C TYR A 14 3.50 -2.15 -12.89
N TYR A 15 4.77 -1.75 -12.98
CA TYR A 15 5.27 -0.85 -14.00
C TYR A 15 4.97 -1.39 -15.41
N TYR A 16 5.29 -2.65 -15.66
CA TYR A 16 5.04 -3.28 -16.96
C TYR A 16 3.56 -3.56 -17.22
N HIS A 17 2.80 -3.93 -16.17
CA HIS A 17 1.36 -4.19 -16.31
C HIS A 17 0.59 -2.96 -16.82
N TRP A 18 0.92 -1.77 -16.32
CA TRP A 18 0.31 -0.53 -16.77
C TRP A 18 1.00 0.14 -17.96
N GLY A 19 2.00 -0.49 -18.54
CA GLY A 19 2.72 0.02 -19.73
C GLY A 19 3.36 1.39 -19.47
N LEU A 20 3.90 1.59 -18.26
CA LEU A 20 4.57 2.85 -17.92
C LEU A 20 5.89 2.97 -18.69
N ASP A 21 6.15 4.11 -19.31
CA ASP A 21 7.31 4.34 -20.17
C ASP A 21 8.11 5.60 -19.80
N HIS A 22 7.59 6.45 -18.91
CA HIS A 22 8.24 7.67 -18.46
C HIS A 22 7.96 7.98 -16.99
N GLN A 23 8.60 9.01 -16.45
CA GLN A 23 8.39 9.52 -15.09
C GLN A 23 8.52 11.06 -15.08
N PRO A 24 7.75 11.76 -14.25
CA PRO A 24 6.80 11.25 -13.25
C PRO A 24 5.45 10.86 -13.86
N VAL A 25 5.02 9.64 -13.65
CA VAL A 25 3.71 9.13 -14.03
C VAL A 25 3.07 8.43 -12.84
N GLY A 26 1.76 8.46 -12.72
CA GLY A 26 1.03 7.82 -11.62
C GLY A 26 -0.35 7.35 -12.01
N LEU A 27 -0.90 6.49 -11.16
CA LEU A 27 -2.27 5.99 -11.29
C LEU A 27 -3.06 6.48 -10.08
N VAL A 28 -3.99 7.37 -10.29
CA VAL A 28 -4.98 7.73 -9.28
C VAL A 28 -6.12 6.73 -9.37
N ASN A 29 -6.48 6.10 -8.25
CA ASN A 29 -7.58 5.13 -8.17
C ASN A 29 -7.41 3.87 -9.04
N ARG A 30 -6.17 3.50 -9.41
CA ARG A 30 -5.87 2.42 -10.38
C ARG A 30 -6.47 2.64 -11.79
N GLU A 31 -6.85 3.87 -12.11
CA GLU A 31 -7.29 4.28 -13.45
C GLU A 31 -6.07 4.31 -14.42
N ALA A 32 -6.31 4.70 -15.65
CA ALA A 32 -5.23 4.81 -16.64
C ALA A 32 -4.10 5.73 -16.15
N PRO A 33 -2.84 5.42 -16.48
CA PRO A 33 -1.70 6.27 -16.12
C PRO A 33 -1.90 7.72 -16.56
N SER A 34 -1.49 8.64 -15.72
CA SER A 34 -1.60 10.09 -15.99
C SER A 34 -0.43 10.87 -15.41
N ASP A 35 -0.15 12.03 -16.00
CA ASP A 35 0.88 12.94 -15.54
C ASP A 35 0.43 13.73 -14.30
N TYR A 36 1.40 14.17 -13.51
CA TYR A 36 1.16 14.84 -12.23
C TYR A 36 0.20 16.06 -12.29
N PRO A 37 0.08 16.85 -13.36
CA PRO A 37 -0.87 17.98 -13.40
C PRO A 37 -2.34 17.53 -13.32
N ALA A 38 -2.65 16.28 -13.73
CA ALA A 38 -4.00 15.75 -13.70
C ALA A 38 -4.43 15.22 -12.31
N TRP A 39 -3.47 14.85 -11.45
CA TRP A 39 -3.73 14.10 -10.21
C TRP A 39 -4.64 14.85 -9.23
N GLN A 40 -4.44 16.17 -9.06
CA GLN A 40 -5.28 16.95 -8.15
C GLN A 40 -6.76 16.88 -8.56
N GLY A 41 -7.06 17.06 -9.83
CA GLY A 41 -8.45 16.99 -10.33
C GLY A 41 -9.06 15.60 -10.19
N GLN A 42 -8.26 14.54 -10.43
CA GLN A 42 -8.69 13.16 -10.25
C GLN A 42 -9.01 12.86 -8.78
N VAL A 43 -8.13 13.25 -7.85
CA VAL A 43 -8.35 13.08 -6.41
C VAL A 43 -9.59 13.84 -5.94
N MET A 44 -9.74 15.10 -6.33
CA MET A 44 -10.91 15.92 -5.92
C MET A 44 -12.25 15.33 -6.38
N ARG A 45 -12.27 14.66 -7.53
CA ARG A 45 -13.46 13.93 -8.01
C ARG A 45 -13.79 12.73 -7.13
N LEU A 46 -12.79 12.04 -6.62
CA LEU A 46 -12.93 10.79 -5.85
C LEU A 46 -13.33 11.04 -4.40
N ILE A 47 -12.74 12.03 -3.73
CA ILE A 47 -13.03 12.30 -2.32
C ILE A 47 -14.46 12.75 -2.04
N ALA A 48 -15.21 13.15 -3.07
CA ALA A 48 -16.63 13.48 -2.96
C ALA A 48 -17.55 12.24 -2.98
N GLN A 49 -17.01 11.05 -3.27
CA GLN A 49 -17.80 9.83 -3.38
C GLN A 49 -17.89 9.13 -2.02
N LYS A 50 -19.02 8.49 -1.75
CA LYS A 50 -19.15 7.59 -0.60
C LYS A 50 -18.45 6.28 -0.89
N ALA A 51 -17.63 5.82 0.07
CA ALA A 51 -17.03 4.51 -0.01
C ALA A 51 -18.10 3.42 0.26
N PRO A 52 -18.20 2.38 -0.57
CA PRO A 52 -19.18 1.30 -0.38
C PRO A 52 -18.74 0.28 0.67
N VAL A 53 -17.52 0.41 1.17
CA VAL A 53 -16.91 -0.45 2.19
C VAL A 53 -16.15 0.42 3.18
N SER A 54 -16.20 0.10 4.47
CA SER A 54 -15.32 0.63 5.51
C SER A 54 -14.19 -0.36 5.78
N LEU A 55 -12.98 0.14 6.01
CA LEU A 55 -11.81 -0.67 6.37
C LEU A 55 -11.18 -0.15 7.66
N ALA A 56 -10.72 -1.07 8.50
CA ALA A 56 -9.87 -0.76 9.65
C ALA A 56 -8.75 -1.81 9.73
N ILE A 57 -7.52 -1.34 10.01
CA ILE A 57 -6.34 -2.19 10.16
C ILE A 57 -5.93 -2.21 11.61
N SER A 58 -5.78 -3.42 12.17
CA SER A 58 -5.00 -3.65 13.38
C SER A 58 -3.80 -4.53 13.04
N ASN A 59 -2.66 -4.26 13.65
CA ASN A 59 -1.47 -5.07 13.43
C ASN A 59 -0.62 -5.16 14.70
N ASP A 60 0.22 -6.18 14.75
CA ASP A 60 1.16 -6.45 15.83
C ASP A 60 2.48 -6.98 15.24
N TYR A 61 3.60 -6.45 15.72
CA TYR A 61 4.93 -6.84 15.27
C TYR A 61 5.70 -7.58 16.36
N ASN A 62 6.12 -8.80 16.01
CA ASN A 62 7.02 -9.60 16.84
C ASN A 62 8.48 -9.35 16.40
N ALA A 63 9.27 -8.74 17.27
CA ALA A 63 10.65 -8.36 16.97
C ALA A 63 11.59 -9.58 16.85
N ASP A 64 11.36 -10.66 17.58
CA ASP A 64 12.21 -11.85 17.58
C ASP A 64 12.12 -12.59 16.24
N SER A 65 10.93 -12.73 15.70
CA SER A 65 10.68 -13.38 14.41
C SER A 65 10.64 -12.39 13.22
N ARG A 66 10.68 -11.08 13.49
CA ARG A 66 10.47 -10.02 12.51
C ARG A 66 9.14 -10.19 11.73
N THR A 67 8.12 -10.72 12.38
CA THR A 67 6.82 -11.01 11.74
C THR A 67 5.79 -9.97 12.15
N VAL A 68 5.10 -9.39 11.18
CA VAL A 68 3.91 -8.58 11.40
C VAL A 68 2.65 -9.42 11.16
N SER A 69 1.76 -9.44 12.15
CA SER A 69 0.41 -9.98 12.04
C SER A 69 -0.54 -8.83 11.73
N ILE A 70 -1.33 -8.95 10.66
CA ILE A 70 -2.18 -7.90 10.13
C ILE A 70 -3.62 -8.40 10.10
N THR A 71 -4.52 -7.74 10.78
CA THR A 71 -5.95 -8.01 10.69
C THR A 71 -6.65 -6.83 10.01
N VAL A 72 -7.33 -7.12 8.90
CA VAL A 72 -8.17 -6.16 8.18
C VAL A 72 -9.62 -6.46 8.53
N ASN A 73 -10.27 -5.51 9.20
CA ASN A 73 -11.70 -5.54 9.47
C ASN A 73 -12.41 -4.71 8.39
N SER A 74 -13.43 -5.28 7.79
CA SER A 74 -14.20 -4.68 6.71
C SER A 74 -15.69 -4.69 7.07
N GLU A 75 -16.40 -3.61 6.71
CA GLU A 75 -17.85 -3.49 6.85
C GLU A 75 -18.44 -3.00 5.52
N GLY A 76 -19.45 -3.70 5.00
CA GLY A 76 -20.19 -3.28 3.81
C GLY A 76 -21.15 -2.12 4.18
N THR A 77 -20.99 -0.96 3.54
CA THR A 77 -21.77 0.24 3.85
C THR A 77 -22.93 0.48 2.90
N THR A 78 -22.84 -0.03 1.66
CA THR A 78 -23.90 0.07 0.65
C THR A 78 -23.83 -1.07 -0.36
N GLY A 79 -24.97 -1.71 -0.60
CA GLY A 79 -25.12 -2.74 -1.65
C GLY A 79 -24.16 -3.91 -1.54
N THR A 80 -23.63 -4.36 -2.67
CA THR A 80 -22.62 -5.44 -2.73
C THR A 80 -21.35 -4.94 -3.39
N THR A 81 -20.22 -5.08 -2.72
CA THR A 81 -18.91 -4.82 -3.27
C THR A 81 -18.22 -6.15 -3.57
N ALA A 82 -17.93 -6.40 -4.83
CA ALA A 82 -17.18 -7.58 -5.31
C ALA A 82 -15.92 -7.12 -6.06
N GLY A 83 -14.77 -7.67 -5.70
CA GLY A 83 -13.48 -7.30 -6.25
C GLY A 83 -12.35 -8.04 -5.56
N LYS A 84 -11.30 -7.32 -5.19
CA LYS A 84 -10.14 -7.89 -4.49
C LYS A 84 -9.74 -7.04 -3.29
N LEU A 85 -9.32 -7.70 -2.21
CA LEU A 85 -8.58 -7.10 -1.11
C LEU A 85 -7.09 -7.23 -1.41
N GLN A 86 -6.37 -6.12 -1.37
CA GLN A 86 -4.92 -6.05 -1.51
C GLN A 86 -4.29 -5.48 -0.24
N ILE A 87 -3.18 -6.06 0.18
CA ILE A 87 -2.41 -5.58 1.33
C ILE A 87 -0.98 -5.34 0.89
N TRP A 88 -0.52 -4.10 1.02
CA TRP A 88 0.85 -3.68 0.75
C TRP A 88 1.59 -3.34 2.03
N LEU A 89 2.89 -3.59 2.03
CA LEU A 89 3.84 -3.01 2.97
C LEU A 89 4.61 -1.91 2.25
N ILE A 90 4.64 -0.74 2.85
CA ILE A 90 5.39 0.41 2.37
C ILE A 90 6.36 0.88 3.45
N GLU A 91 7.50 1.43 3.06
CA GLU A 91 8.52 1.94 3.98
C GLU A 91 8.83 3.40 3.67
N ASP A 92 8.96 4.19 4.73
CA ASP A 92 9.36 5.61 4.68
C ASP A 92 10.84 5.77 5.08
N GLY A 93 11.44 6.92 4.76
CA GLY A 93 12.76 7.30 5.26
C GLY A 93 13.93 6.59 4.58
N ILE A 94 13.77 6.10 3.36
CA ILE A 94 14.85 5.42 2.63
C ILE A 94 15.72 6.47 1.96
N THR A 95 16.95 6.63 2.44
CA THR A 95 17.92 7.56 1.83
C THR A 95 18.58 6.92 0.62
N ALA A 96 18.42 7.56 -0.52
CA ALA A 96 19.01 7.08 -1.77
C ALA A 96 19.06 8.19 -2.84
N MET A 97 19.87 7.99 -3.90
CA MET A 97 20.02 8.96 -4.96
C MET A 97 18.72 9.25 -5.71
N GLN A 98 18.41 10.48 -5.96
CA GLN A 98 17.29 10.93 -6.79
C GLN A 98 17.80 11.82 -7.94
N THR A 99 17.37 11.55 -9.16
CA THR A 99 17.57 12.45 -10.28
C THR A 99 16.56 13.60 -10.22
N LEU A 100 17.06 14.81 -10.27
CA LEU A 100 16.28 16.05 -10.26
C LEU A 100 16.22 16.67 -11.66
N PRO A 101 15.31 17.63 -11.92
CA PRO A 101 15.26 18.34 -13.20
C PRO A 101 16.60 19.03 -13.53
N GLY A 102 16.98 18.98 -14.82
CA GLY A 102 18.22 19.57 -15.31
C GLY A 102 19.46 18.72 -15.03
N ASP A 103 19.31 17.40 -15.06
CA ASP A 103 20.40 16.40 -14.91
C ASP A 103 21.19 16.53 -13.60
N LYS A 104 20.54 17.04 -12.56
CA LYS A 104 21.09 17.12 -11.21
C LYS A 104 20.77 15.85 -10.44
N PHE A 105 21.61 15.55 -9.44
CA PHE A 105 21.44 14.40 -8.57
C PHE A 105 21.46 14.85 -7.11
N ASP A 106 20.50 14.34 -6.33
CA ASP A 106 20.53 14.40 -4.87
C ASP A 106 20.91 13.00 -4.37
N MET A 107 22.07 12.89 -3.74
CA MET A 107 22.62 11.60 -3.27
C MET A 107 22.01 11.18 -1.93
N GLU A 108 21.37 12.11 -1.21
CA GLU A 108 20.81 11.90 0.12
C GLU A 108 19.30 12.15 0.17
N TYR A 109 18.64 12.03 -0.99
CA TYR A 109 17.19 12.20 -1.07
C TYR A 109 16.47 11.15 -0.22
N VAL A 110 15.50 11.59 0.60
CA VAL A 110 14.72 10.70 1.46
C VAL A 110 13.44 10.29 0.73
N HIS A 111 13.38 9.02 0.34
CA HIS A 111 12.21 8.43 -0.29
C HIS A 111 11.22 7.96 0.77
N ASN A 112 9.94 8.30 0.56
CA ASN A 112 8.83 7.87 1.40
C ASN A 112 7.82 7.07 0.58
N HIS A 113 7.02 6.25 1.27
CA HIS A 113 5.98 5.40 0.68
C HIS A 113 6.50 4.41 -0.36
N VAL A 114 7.72 3.93 -0.16
CA VAL A 114 8.34 2.94 -1.07
C VAL A 114 7.63 1.60 -0.91
N LEU A 115 7.07 1.07 -2.00
CA LEU A 115 6.41 -0.24 -2.01
C LEU A 115 7.45 -1.35 -1.81
N ARG A 116 7.29 -2.12 -0.74
CA ARG A 116 8.20 -3.20 -0.38
C ARG A 116 7.65 -4.58 -0.72
N ALA A 117 6.38 -4.84 -0.40
CA ALA A 117 5.78 -6.14 -0.62
C ALA A 117 4.25 -6.07 -0.79
N ALA A 118 3.71 -7.12 -1.41
CA ALA A 118 2.30 -7.46 -1.40
C ALA A 118 2.11 -8.70 -0.52
N VAL A 119 1.39 -8.56 0.59
CA VAL A 119 1.26 -9.61 1.62
C VAL A 119 0.43 -10.79 1.14
N ASN A 120 -0.60 -10.53 0.36
CA ASN A 120 -1.58 -11.51 -0.11
C ASN A 120 -1.56 -11.71 -1.64
N GLY A 121 -0.34 -11.68 -2.21
CA GLY A 121 -0.09 -11.82 -3.63
C GLY A 121 -0.14 -10.50 -4.40
N ASP A 122 0.49 -10.45 -5.57
CA ASP A 122 0.70 -9.22 -6.36
C ASP A 122 -0.61 -8.50 -6.70
N TRP A 123 -1.69 -9.24 -6.85
CA TRP A 123 -3.01 -8.72 -7.24
C TRP A 123 -4.07 -8.92 -6.16
N GLY A 124 -3.68 -9.27 -4.93
CA GLY A 124 -4.59 -9.51 -3.83
C GLY A 124 -5.43 -10.78 -3.95
N THR A 125 -6.36 -10.93 -3.02
CA THR A 125 -7.28 -12.07 -2.93
C THR A 125 -8.71 -11.65 -3.24
N ASP A 126 -9.54 -12.58 -3.71
CA ASP A 126 -10.95 -12.32 -3.99
C ASP A 126 -11.66 -11.84 -2.73
N PHE A 127 -12.48 -10.82 -2.91
CA PHE A 127 -13.21 -10.16 -1.85
C PHE A 127 -14.63 -9.84 -2.29
N THR A 128 -15.59 -10.23 -1.47
CA THR A 128 -17.00 -9.84 -1.65
C THR A 128 -17.58 -9.51 -0.30
N ILE A 129 -18.29 -8.40 -0.18
CA ILE A 129 -18.99 -7.99 1.04
C ILE A 129 -20.35 -7.38 0.69
N HIS A 130 -21.36 -7.69 1.51
CA HIS A 130 -22.72 -7.16 1.36
C HIS A 130 -22.96 -6.04 2.38
N GLU A 131 -23.93 -5.18 2.10
CA GLU A 131 -24.36 -4.14 3.04
C GLU A 131 -24.71 -4.72 4.41
N GLY A 132 -24.13 -4.15 5.48
CA GLY A 132 -24.29 -4.62 6.86
C GLY A 132 -23.48 -5.87 7.21
N GLU A 133 -22.74 -6.45 6.26
CA GLU A 133 -21.85 -7.58 6.54
C GLU A 133 -20.52 -7.08 7.11
N GLU A 134 -20.00 -7.79 8.11
CA GLU A 134 -18.67 -7.58 8.69
C GLU A 134 -17.76 -8.78 8.37
N LYS A 135 -16.50 -8.51 8.04
CA LYS A 135 -15.46 -9.52 7.81
C LYS A 135 -14.17 -9.13 8.49
N ALA A 136 -13.50 -10.10 9.10
CA ALA A 136 -12.14 -9.97 9.60
C ALA A 136 -11.23 -10.98 8.90
N GLN A 137 -10.12 -10.51 8.30
CA GLN A 137 -9.15 -11.35 7.61
C GLN A 137 -7.77 -11.07 8.18
N THR A 138 -7.07 -12.13 8.59
CA THR A 138 -5.74 -12.01 9.20
C THR A 138 -4.68 -12.60 8.29
N PHE A 139 -3.57 -11.88 8.18
CA PHE A 139 -2.41 -12.22 7.36
C PHE A 139 -1.14 -12.05 8.18
N THR A 140 -0.10 -12.77 7.82
CA THR A 140 1.22 -12.62 8.44
C THR A 140 2.26 -12.39 7.37
N TYR A 141 3.27 -11.57 7.70
CA TYR A 141 4.40 -11.31 6.80
C TYR A 141 5.69 -11.15 7.62
N GLN A 142 6.75 -11.83 7.19
CA GLN A 142 8.08 -11.68 7.79
C GLN A 142 8.81 -10.54 7.08
N LEU A 143 9.15 -9.48 7.82
CA LEU A 143 9.89 -8.34 7.28
C LEU A 143 11.32 -8.72 6.94
N ASP A 144 11.79 -8.28 5.78
CA ASP A 144 13.19 -8.43 5.37
C ASP A 144 14.13 -7.76 6.40
N GLU A 145 15.29 -8.34 6.62
CA GLU A 145 16.28 -7.88 7.60
C GLU A 145 16.77 -6.44 7.34
N LYS A 146 16.72 -6.01 6.08
CA LYS A 146 17.16 -4.67 5.67
C LYS A 146 16.12 -3.58 5.91
N TRP A 147 14.86 -3.93 6.20
CA TRP A 147 13.83 -2.93 6.45
C TRP A 147 13.87 -2.47 7.89
N VAL A 148 13.53 -1.20 8.08
CA VAL A 148 13.40 -0.58 9.40
C VAL A 148 11.92 -0.70 9.82
N PRO A 149 11.57 -1.62 10.74
CA PRO A 149 10.16 -1.90 11.06
C PRO A 149 9.37 -0.67 11.52
N GLU A 150 10.03 0.27 12.23
CA GLU A 150 9.45 1.54 12.69
C GLU A 150 9.01 2.45 11.54
N ASN A 151 9.60 2.26 10.36
CA ASN A 151 9.29 3.01 9.16
C ASN A 151 8.27 2.30 8.26
N VAL A 152 7.89 1.06 8.60
CA VAL A 152 6.94 0.28 7.81
C VAL A 152 5.51 0.65 8.16
N SER A 153 4.68 0.73 7.13
CA SER A 153 3.24 0.87 7.24
C SER A 153 2.54 -0.20 6.41
N VAL A 154 1.39 -0.64 6.90
CA VAL A 154 0.45 -1.51 6.19
C VAL A 154 -0.54 -0.62 5.44
N VAL A 155 -0.78 -0.91 4.17
CA VAL A 155 -1.84 -0.30 3.36
C VAL A 155 -2.76 -1.42 2.88
N ALA A 156 -4.02 -1.40 3.31
CA ALA A 156 -5.04 -2.33 2.84
C ALA A 156 -6.05 -1.58 1.98
N PHE A 157 -6.40 -2.13 0.83
CA PHE A 157 -7.42 -1.53 -0.02
C PHE A 157 -8.25 -2.58 -0.75
N VAL A 158 -9.53 -2.26 -0.92
CA VAL A 158 -10.44 -3.02 -1.77
C VAL A 158 -10.54 -2.32 -3.11
N TYR A 159 -10.40 -3.07 -4.20
CA TYR A 159 -10.54 -2.54 -5.54
C TYR A 159 -11.43 -3.45 -6.41
N THR A 160 -12.08 -2.83 -7.36
CA THR A 160 -12.97 -3.46 -8.34
C THR A 160 -12.53 -3.06 -9.76
N ASP A 161 -13.25 -3.48 -10.77
CA ASP A 161 -13.03 -3.01 -12.17
C ASP A 161 -13.25 -1.50 -12.32
N SER A 162 -13.95 -0.86 -11.37
CA SER A 162 -14.19 0.60 -11.34
C SER A 162 -13.11 1.40 -10.59
N GLY A 163 -12.08 0.74 -10.06
CA GLY A 163 -11.01 1.36 -9.28
C GLY A 163 -11.03 0.98 -7.80
N VAL A 164 -10.38 1.78 -6.96
CA VAL A 164 -10.30 1.55 -5.51
C VAL A 164 -11.59 1.98 -4.84
N ALA A 165 -12.25 1.04 -4.17
CA ALA A 165 -13.48 1.28 -3.42
C ALA A 165 -13.21 1.91 -2.06
N GLN A 166 -12.13 1.48 -1.38
CA GLN A 166 -11.67 2.03 -0.09
C GLN A 166 -10.21 1.68 0.15
N VAL A 167 -9.49 2.53 0.87
CA VAL A 167 -8.11 2.32 1.31
C VAL A 167 -7.93 2.78 2.76
N GLU A 168 -7.15 2.02 3.52
CA GLU A 168 -6.74 2.37 4.88
C GLU A 168 -5.23 2.16 5.04
N LYS A 169 -4.59 2.96 5.90
CA LYS A 169 -3.16 2.86 6.22
C LYS A 169 -2.94 2.89 7.73
N ALA A 170 -2.16 1.95 8.24
CA ALA A 170 -1.72 1.91 9.64
C ALA A 170 -0.21 1.70 9.73
N LYS A 171 0.45 2.38 10.66
CA LYS A 171 1.86 2.08 10.99
C LYS A 171 1.95 0.71 11.67
N VAL A 172 3.09 0.05 11.50
CA VAL A 172 3.40 -1.16 12.25
C VAL A 172 3.52 -0.83 13.73
N VAL A 173 2.81 -1.59 14.56
CA VAL A 173 2.74 -1.41 16.02
C VAL A 173 3.61 -2.45 16.71
N PHE A 174 4.44 -1.99 17.63
CA PHE A 174 5.29 -2.84 18.46
C PHE A 174 4.56 -3.15 19.77
N THR A 175 4.22 -4.41 19.99
CA THR A 175 3.77 -4.82 21.32
C THR A 175 4.98 -4.89 22.24
N PRO A 176 5.01 -4.17 23.37
CA PRO A 176 6.08 -4.30 24.34
C PRO A 176 6.17 -5.77 24.81
N VAL A 177 7.33 -6.38 24.66
CA VAL A 177 7.58 -7.66 25.31
C VAL A 177 7.52 -7.42 26.81
N ALA A 178 6.59 -8.07 27.50
CA ALA A 178 6.56 -8.03 28.96
C ALA A 178 7.93 -8.52 29.48
N PRO A 179 8.56 -7.82 30.43
CA PRO A 179 9.80 -8.30 31.01
C PRO A 179 9.58 -9.71 31.55
N ALA A 180 10.48 -10.63 31.23
CA ALA A 180 10.46 -11.98 31.78
C ALA A 180 10.59 -11.86 33.33
N GLU A 181 9.61 -12.40 34.06
CA GLU A 181 9.66 -12.51 35.54
C GLU A 181 10.76 -13.47 35.98
#